data_c90896180f1168afa9ed854b7b2b21f5
#
_entry.id   c90896180f1168afa9ed854b7b2b21f5
#
_cell.length_a   1.000
_cell.length_b   1.000
_cell.length_c   1.000
_cell.angle_alpha   90.00
_cell.angle_beta   90.00
_cell.angle_gamma   90.00
#
_symmetry.space_group_name_H-M   'P 1'
#
loop_
_entity.id
_entity.type
_entity.pdbx_description
1 polymer ?
#
loop_
_entity_poly.entity_id
_entity_poly.type
_entity_poly.pdbx_seq_one_letter_code
_entity_poly.pdbx_strand_id
1 'polypeptide(L)'
;DHAASAAHGDHGTPAAPTGRALTADEIDHHNHGELLGKKSAYLNKARFFGMALLYFLIWTFLSQRFFKNSIAQDTTKDISFTQKNQAAAPGAAALFALSLTFAVFDWYMSLLPQWYSTIFGVQLFSASVVAALAAIVMITLSFRNSGLTGNAINTEHFHDLGKLLFGFTCFWAYISFSQFFLIWYASIPEETLFFHLRWSNGPWKSISLAVVVLHFVVPFFLLISRNVKRFFNQKLLQLGAALLL
;
A
#
# COMPACT_ATOMS: atom_id res chain seq x y z
N ASP A 1 -55.98 35.58 -16.38
CA ASP A 1 -55.45 36.28 -15.21
C ASP A 1 -54.48 35.40 -14.46
N HIS A 2 -53.27 35.84 -14.55
CA HIS A 2 -52.12 35.55 -13.70
C HIS A 2 -51.67 34.11 -13.47
N ALA A 3 -50.80 33.68 -14.38
CA ALA A 3 -49.84 32.60 -14.19
C ALA A 3 -48.67 33.11 -13.33
N ALA A 4 -48.36 32.37 -12.23
CA ALA A 4 -47.11 32.50 -11.50
C ALA A 4 -46.12 31.45 -12.05
N SER A 5 -45.14 31.94 -12.81
CA SER A 5 -44.01 31.17 -13.32
C SER A 5 -43.00 30.94 -12.20
N ALA A 6 -42.80 29.69 -11.81
CA ALA A 6 -41.70 29.26 -10.97
C ALA A 6 -40.41 29.21 -11.79
N ALA A 7 -39.47 30.10 -11.47
CA ALA A 7 -38.14 30.12 -12.06
C ALA A 7 -37.34 28.90 -11.60
N HIS A 8 -37.15 27.96 -12.51
CA HIS A 8 -36.09 26.98 -12.40
C HIS A 8 -34.76 27.68 -12.70
N GLY A 9 -33.88 27.72 -11.70
CA GLY A 9 -32.52 28.21 -11.86
C GLY A 9 -31.77 27.32 -12.83
N ASP A 10 -31.60 27.82 -14.03
CA ASP A 10 -30.68 27.29 -15.04
C ASP A 10 -29.26 27.50 -14.51
N HIS A 11 -28.61 26.40 -14.07
CA HIS A 11 -27.18 26.39 -13.87
C HIS A 11 -26.54 26.42 -15.26
N GLY A 12 -26.37 27.61 -15.77
CA GLY A 12 -25.80 27.88 -17.07
C GLY A 12 -24.49 27.16 -17.27
N THR A 13 -24.50 26.20 -18.17
CA THR A 13 -23.32 25.70 -18.85
C THR A 13 -22.58 26.90 -19.41
N PRO A 14 -21.29 27.13 -19.11
CA PRO A 14 -20.55 28.24 -19.72
C PRO A 14 -20.59 28.07 -21.23
N ALA A 15 -21.15 29.04 -21.92
CA ALA A 15 -21.23 29.04 -23.36
C ALA A 15 -19.83 28.96 -23.95
N ALA A 16 -19.63 28.00 -24.83
CA ALA A 16 -18.39 27.83 -25.57
C ALA A 16 -18.10 29.14 -26.35
N PRO A 17 -16.89 29.71 -26.23
CA PRO A 17 -16.53 30.84 -27.05
C PRO A 17 -16.43 30.40 -28.50
N THR A 18 -17.32 30.94 -29.34
CA THR A 18 -17.23 30.90 -30.80
C THR A 18 -16.99 29.54 -31.47
N GLY A 19 -18.04 28.84 -31.89
CA GLY A 19 -18.17 27.92 -33.03
C GLY A 19 -17.02 27.02 -33.49
N ARG A 20 -15.91 26.95 -32.76
CA ARG A 20 -14.78 26.11 -33.02
C ARG A 20 -14.91 24.82 -32.18
N ALA A 21 -14.77 23.66 -32.82
CA ALA A 21 -14.65 22.40 -32.10
C ALA A 21 -13.45 22.45 -31.13
N LEU A 22 -13.68 22.07 -29.87
CA LEU A 22 -12.63 21.99 -28.86
C LEU A 22 -11.55 21.01 -29.32
N THR A 23 -10.30 21.34 -29.06
CA THR A 23 -9.18 20.41 -29.27
C THR A 23 -9.24 19.29 -28.25
N ALA A 24 -8.56 18.16 -28.51
CA ALA A 24 -8.51 17.03 -27.58
C ALA A 24 -7.99 17.45 -26.19
N ASP A 25 -7.02 18.36 -26.14
CA ASP A 25 -6.47 18.89 -24.88
C ASP A 25 -7.50 19.76 -24.13
N GLU A 26 -8.26 20.60 -24.83
CA GLU A 26 -9.32 21.43 -24.23
C GLU A 26 -10.47 20.57 -23.68
N ILE A 27 -10.82 19.47 -24.37
CA ILE A 27 -11.82 18.50 -23.91
C ILE A 27 -11.30 17.78 -22.65
N ASP A 28 -10.03 17.38 -22.62
CA ASP A 28 -9.43 16.72 -21.47
C ASP A 28 -9.38 17.66 -20.25
N HIS A 29 -8.98 18.90 -20.43
CA HIS A 29 -9.00 19.92 -19.39
C HIS A 29 -10.41 20.20 -18.86
N HIS A 30 -11.41 20.28 -19.73
CA HIS A 30 -12.80 20.48 -19.35
C HIS A 30 -13.33 19.29 -18.54
N ASN A 31 -13.13 18.07 -19.02
CA ASN A 31 -13.52 16.85 -18.34
C ASN A 31 -12.81 16.68 -16.99
N HIS A 32 -11.55 17.07 -16.90
CA HIS A 32 -10.78 17.07 -15.67
C HIS A 32 -11.37 18.04 -14.64
N GLY A 33 -11.72 19.26 -15.06
CA GLY A 33 -12.36 20.26 -14.21
C GLY A 33 -13.73 19.81 -13.68
N GLU A 34 -14.55 19.21 -14.53
CA GLU A 34 -15.86 18.68 -14.14
C GLU A 34 -15.74 17.52 -13.15
N LEU A 35 -14.79 16.60 -13.37
CA LEU A 35 -14.49 15.50 -12.44
C LEU A 35 -14.03 16.00 -11.08
N LEU A 36 -13.17 17.00 -11.03
CA LEU A 36 -12.70 17.61 -9.78
C LEU A 36 -13.87 18.31 -9.06
N GLY A 37 -14.76 18.98 -9.79
CA GLY A 37 -15.98 19.59 -9.23
C GLY A 37 -16.88 18.54 -8.55
N LYS A 38 -17.15 17.42 -9.23
CA LYS A 38 -17.96 16.32 -8.69
C LYS A 38 -17.31 15.64 -7.48
N LYS A 39 -15.98 15.61 -7.41
CA LYS A 39 -15.21 15.02 -6.30
C LYS A 39 -14.81 16.02 -5.22
N SER A 40 -15.24 17.29 -5.30
CA SER A 40 -14.84 18.35 -4.38
C SER A 40 -15.20 18.08 -2.92
N ALA A 41 -16.32 17.41 -2.67
CA ALA A 41 -16.73 16.98 -1.33
C ALA A 41 -15.76 15.95 -0.73
N TYR A 42 -15.17 15.11 -1.58
CA TYR A 42 -14.18 14.11 -1.17
C TYR A 42 -12.76 14.69 -1.15
N LEU A 43 -12.37 15.40 -2.21
CA LEU A 43 -11.03 15.97 -2.41
C LEU A 43 -10.93 17.38 -1.82
N ASN A 44 -11.18 17.54 -0.52
CA ASN A 44 -10.99 18.80 0.16
C ASN A 44 -9.93 18.71 1.28
N LYS A 45 -9.27 19.84 1.56
CA LYS A 45 -8.16 19.90 2.53
C LYS A 45 -8.59 19.51 3.94
N ALA A 46 -9.77 19.95 4.39
CA ALA A 46 -10.23 19.66 5.75
C ALA A 46 -10.45 18.16 5.95
N ARG A 47 -11.10 17.49 4.99
CA ARG A 47 -11.29 16.05 5.01
C ARG A 47 -9.95 15.31 4.95
N PHE A 48 -9.05 15.71 4.06
CA PHE A 48 -7.72 15.08 3.91
C PHE A 48 -6.94 15.08 5.23
N PHE A 49 -6.81 16.24 5.89
CA PHE A 49 -6.11 16.33 7.16
C PHE A 49 -6.84 15.62 8.30
N GLY A 50 -8.19 15.70 8.33
CA GLY A 50 -8.99 14.99 9.33
C GLY A 50 -8.84 13.47 9.23
N MET A 51 -8.88 12.91 8.01
CA MET A 51 -8.68 11.48 7.79
C MET A 51 -7.24 11.05 8.05
N ALA A 52 -6.25 11.85 7.65
CA ALA A 52 -4.85 11.59 7.97
C ALA A 52 -4.63 11.51 9.50
N LEU A 53 -5.17 12.45 10.26
CA LEU A 53 -5.11 12.42 11.72
C LEU A 53 -5.76 11.15 12.28
N LEU A 54 -6.92 10.76 11.77
CA LEU A 54 -7.61 9.53 12.19
C LEU A 54 -6.74 8.28 11.96
N TYR A 55 -6.12 8.14 10.77
CA TYR A 55 -5.23 7.01 10.49
C TYR A 55 -4.04 6.96 11.44
N PHE A 56 -3.37 8.08 11.67
CA PHE A 56 -2.26 8.15 12.63
C PHE A 56 -2.69 7.84 14.05
N LEU A 57 -3.87 8.27 14.49
CA LEU A 57 -4.41 7.93 15.80
C LEU A 57 -4.65 6.42 15.94
N ILE A 58 -5.25 5.78 14.93
CA ILE A 58 -5.47 4.33 14.90
C ILE A 58 -4.12 3.60 15.00
N TRP A 59 -3.15 3.95 14.16
CA TRP A 59 -1.85 3.26 14.13
C TRP A 59 -1.05 3.49 15.41
N THR A 60 -1.09 4.70 15.95
CA THR A 60 -0.44 5.02 17.23
C THR A 60 -1.10 4.24 18.37
N PHE A 61 -2.43 4.17 18.42
CA PHE A 61 -3.15 3.41 19.43
C PHE A 61 -2.79 1.91 19.37
N LEU A 62 -2.81 1.31 18.17
CA LEU A 62 -2.44 -0.10 17.98
C LEU A 62 -0.99 -0.34 18.42
N SER A 63 -0.06 0.47 17.94
CA SER A 63 1.35 0.35 18.28
C SER A 63 1.59 0.47 19.79
N GLN A 64 1.04 1.50 20.43
CA GLN A 64 1.21 1.72 21.87
C GLN A 64 0.60 0.61 22.72
N ARG A 65 -0.54 0.06 22.30
CA ARG A 65 -1.18 -1.05 23.02
C ARG A 65 -0.27 -2.27 23.09
N PHE A 66 0.29 -2.71 21.95
CA PHE A 66 1.20 -3.85 21.90
C PHE A 66 2.50 -3.56 22.64
N PHE A 67 3.04 -2.36 22.47
CA PHE A 67 4.28 -1.94 23.10
C PHE A 67 4.17 -1.89 24.63
N LYS A 68 3.10 -1.28 25.17
CA LYS A 68 2.87 -1.22 26.64
C LYS A 68 2.75 -2.60 27.25
N ASN A 69 2.02 -3.52 26.61
CA ASN A 69 1.92 -4.89 27.09
C ASN A 69 3.25 -5.63 27.06
N SER A 70 4.09 -5.39 26.04
CA SER A 70 5.43 -5.97 25.95
C SER A 70 6.33 -5.49 27.09
N ILE A 71 6.39 -4.17 27.34
CA ILE A 71 7.18 -3.63 28.47
C ILE A 71 6.67 -4.10 29.83
N ALA A 72 5.33 -4.16 30.02
CA ALA A 72 4.75 -4.67 31.26
C ALA A 72 5.14 -6.14 31.51
N GLN A 73 5.25 -6.94 30.45
CA GLN A 73 5.70 -8.32 30.55
C GLN A 73 7.18 -8.41 30.94
N ASP A 74 8.03 -7.52 30.45
CA ASP A 74 9.46 -7.51 30.79
C ASP A 74 9.69 -7.33 32.28
N THR A 75 8.84 -6.52 32.94
CA THR A 75 8.91 -6.26 34.39
C THR A 75 8.25 -7.34 35.24
N THR A 76 7.06 -7.82 34.84
CA THR A 76 6.25 -8.75 35.63
C THR A 76 6.52 -10.22 35.31
N LYS A 77 7.11 -10.51 34.14
CA LYS A 77 7.30 -11.86 33.56
C LYS A 77 6.00 -12.66 33.43
N ASP A 78 4.84 -11.99 33.44
CA ASP A 78 3.54 -12.62 33.32
C ASP A 78 3.17 -12.89 31.87
N ILE A 79 2.98 -14.16 31.52
CA ILE A 79 2.62 -14.62 30.15
C ILE A 79 1.22 -14.16 29.70
N SER A 80 0.39 -13.68 30.64
CA SER A 80 -0.96 -13.18 30.32
C SER A 80 -0.94 -12.02 29.33
N PHE A 81 0.10 -11.18 29.34
CA PHE A 81 0.29 -10.08 28.39
C PHE A 81 0.51 -10.58 26.95
N THR A 82 1.29 -11.66 26.78
CA THR A 82 1.43 -12.31 25.46
C THR A 82 0.09 -12.86 24.98
N GLN A 83 -0.68 -13.54 25.84
CA GLN A 83 -2.00 -14.08 25.49
C GLN A 83 -2.99 -12.97 25.11
N LYS A 84 -3.00 -11.84 25.84
CA LYS A 84 -3.80 -10.64 25.49
C LYS A 84 -3.41 -10.07 24.14
N ASN A 85 -2.12 -10.01 23.82
CA ASN A 85 -1.63 -9.54 22.53
C ASN A 85 -2.02 -10.51 21.40
N GLN A 86 -1.88 -11.81 21.61
CA GLN A 86 -2.29 -12.83 20.64
C GLN A 86 -3.79 -12.77 20.35
N ALA A 87 -4.62 -12.63 21.38
CA ALA A 87 -6.07 -12.50 21.23
C ALA A 87 -6.48 -11.21 20.49
N ALA A 88 -5.74 -10.13 20.68
CA ALA A 88 -6.01 -8.84 20.03
C ALA A 88 -5.46 -8.75 18.60
N ALA A 89 -4.45 -9.56 18.24
CA ALA A 89 -3.72 -9.45 16.98
C ALA A 89 -4.60 -9.57 15.72
N PRO A 90 -5.57 -10.51 15.61
CA PRO A 90 -6.42 -10.60 14.42
C PRO A 90 -7.26 -9.35 14.18
N GLY A 91 -7.88 -8.83 15.25
CA GLY A 91 -8.67 -7.59 15.16
C GLY A 91 -7.82 -6.36 14.84
N ALA A 92 -6.63 -6.28 15.42
CA ALA A 92 -5.66 -5.21 15.13
C ALA A 92 -5.16 -5.28 13.67
N ALA A 93 -4.89 -6.47 13.15
CA ALA A 93 -4.46 -6.67 11.76
C ALA A 93 -5.58 -6.26 10.78
N ALA A 94 -6.84 -6.64 11.05
CA ALA A 94 -7.98 -6.23 10.23
C ALA A 94 -8.18 -4.71 10.25
N LEU A 95 -8.12 -4.08 11.43
CA LEU A 95 -8.25 -2.62 11.57
C LEU A 95 -7.11 -1.89 10.86
N PHE A 96 -5.87 -2.39 10.96
CA PHE A 96 -4.73 -1.86 10.24
C PHE A 96 -4.91 -1.98 8.73
N ALA A 97 -5.29 -3.15 8.22
CA ALA A 97 -5.49 -3.39 6.79
C ALA A 97 -6.55 -2.46 6.20
N LEU A 98 -7.69 -2.29 6.88
CA LEU A 98 -8.77 -1.39 6.45
C LEU A 98 -8.31 0.08 6.48
N SER A 99 -7.74 0.53 7.59
CA SER A 99 -7.28 1.92 7.70
C SER A 99 -6.18 2.25 6.71
N LEU A 100 -5.26 1.32 6.44
CA LEU A 100 -4.22 1.49 5.42
C LEU A 100 -4.83 1.55 4.01
N THR A 101 -5.82 0.71 3.71
CA THR A 101 -6.51 0.74 2.41
C THR A 101 -7.14 2.11 2.14
N PHE A 102 -7.86 2.66 3.13
CA PHE A 102 -8.43 3.99 2.98
C PHE A 102 -7.37 5.09 2.94
N ALA A 103 -6.29 4.98 3.71
CA ALA A 103 -5.16 5.90 3.62
C ALA A 103 -4.51 5.89 2.22
N VAL A 104 -4.40 4.74 1.58
CA VAL A 104 -3.91 4.62 0.21
C VAL A 104 -4.84 5.32 -0.78
N PHE A 105 -6.14 5.21 -0.61
CA PHE A 105 -7.10 5.94 -1.45
C PHE A 105 -6.98 7.45 -1.25
N ASP A 106 -6.85 7.91 -0.02
CA ASP A 106 -6.75 9.34 0.29
C ASP A 106 -5.40 9.96 -0.11
N TRP A 107 -4.28 9.21 -0.03
CA TRP A 107 -2.94 9.77 -0.22
C TRP A 107 -2.35 9.47 -1.60
N TYR A 108 -2.55 8.25 -2.13
CA TYR A 108 -1.95 7.83 -3.40
C TYR A 108 -2.92 7.97 -4.58
N MET A 109 -4.15 7.49 -4.44
CA MET A 109 -5.11 7.59 -5.55
C MET A 109 -5.60 9.02 -5.78
N SER A 110 -5.65 9.86 -4.75
CA SER A 110 -5.98 11.28 -4.88
C SER A 110 -5.01 12.07 -5.76
N LEU A 111 -3.78 11.57 -5.95
CA LEU A 111 -2.80 12.18 -6.87
C LEU A 111 -3.19 12.03 -8.35
N LEU A 112 -4.04 11.07 -8.67
CA LEU A 112 -4.54 10.81 -10.00
C LEU A 112 -6.08 10.69 -9.96
N PRO A 113 -6.82 11.81 -9.87
CA PRO A 113 -8.26 11.80 -9.61
C PRO A 113 -9.10 11.10 -10.69
N GLN A 114 -8.56 10.95 -11.88
CA GLN A 114 -9.22 10.27 -13.02
C GLN A 114 -9.14 8.74 -12.88
N TRP A 115 -8.18 8.21 -12.11
CA TRP A 115 -7.95 6.79 -11.94
C TRP A 115 -8.41 6.27 -10.58
N TYR A 116 -8.97 5.06 -10.56
CA TYR A 116 -9.34 4.38 -9.32
C TYR A 116 -9.17 2.86 -9.47
N SER A 117 -8.81 2.21 -8.37
CA SER A 117 -8.73 0.74 -8.30
C SER A 117 -8.87 0.28 -6.85
N THR A 118 -9.85 -0.58 -6.59
CA THR A 118 -10.10 -1.11 -5.23
C THR A 118 -8.99 -2.05 -4.77
N ILE A 119 -8.37 -2.80 -5.67
CA ILE A 119 -7.27 -3.74 -5.36
C ILE A 119 -5.97 -3.01 -5.02
N PHE A 120 -5.84 -1.73 -5.36
CA PHE A 120 -4.64 -0.94 -5.09
C PHE A 120 -4.34 -0.80 -3.61
N GLY A 121 -5.39 -0.69 -2.76
CA GLY A 121 -5.22 -0.73 -1.30
C GLY A 121 -4.61 -2.04 -0.80
N VAL A 122 -5.05 -3.17 -1.35
CA VAL A 122 -4.51 -4.51 -1.01
C VAL A 122 -3.06 -4.65 -1.50
N GLN A 123 -2.73 -4.07 -2.65
CA GLN A 123 -1.37 -4.06 -3.18
C GLN A 123 -0.41 -3.34 -2.23
N LEU A 124 -0.78 -2.15 -1.76
CA LEU A 124 0.04 -1.39 -0.81
C LEU A 124 0.09 -2.06 0.58
N PHE A 125 -1.01 -2.69 1.01
CA PHE A 125 -1.01 -3.50 2.23
C PHE A 125 0.00 -4.66 2.13
N SER A 126 -0.04 -5.43 1.05
CA SER A 126 0.91 -6.55 0.85
C SER A 126 2.36 -6.07 0.80
N ALA A 127 2.64 -4.95 0.12
CA ALA A 127 3.96 -4.33 0.09
C ALA A 127 4.42 -3.91 1.49
N SER A 128 3.54 -3.30 2.29
CA SER A 128 3.89 -2.87 3.66
C SER A 128 4.20 -4.05 4.58
N VAL A 129 3.49 -5.18 4.43
CA VAL A 129 3.78 -6.40 5.20
C VAL A 129 5.11 -7.01 4.78
N VAL A 130 5.41 -7.05 3.46
CA VAL A 130 6.72 -7.51 2.96
C VAL A 130 7.84 -6.65 3.54
N ALA A 131 7.72 -5.34 3.47
CA ALA A 131 8.73 -4.41 4.02
C ALA A 131 8.88 -4.57 5.55
N ALA A 132 7.79 -4.71 6.30
CA ALA A 132 7.85 -4.95 7.74
C ALA A 132 8.56 -6.26 8.09
N LEU A 133 8.24 -7.36 7.40
CA LEU A 133 8.91 -8.65 7.60
C LEU A 133 10.39 -8.58 7.23
N ALA A 134 10.73 -7.90 6.14
CA ALA A 134 12.10 -7.67 5.73
C ALA A 134 12.88 -6.87 6.78
N ALA A 135 12.29 -5.79 7.32
CA ALA A 135 12.88 -5.01 8.40
C ALA A 135 13.10 -5.86 9.67
N ILE A 136 12.12 -6.69 10.06
CA ILE A 136 12.25 -7.60 11.20
C ILE A 136 13.43 -8.57 10.99
N VAL A 137 13.56 -9.16 9.80
CA VAL A 137 14.70 -10.04 9.47
C VAL A 137 16.02 -9.30 9.62
N MET A 138 16.13 -8.09 9.07
CA MET A 138 17.35 -7.28 9.12
C MET A 138 17.73 -6.90 10.56
N ILE A 139 16.78 -6.43 11.35
CA ILE A 139 16.99 -6.05 12.75
C ILE A 139 17.39 -7.28 13.58
N THR A 140 16.68 -8.39 13.40
CA THR A 140 16.93 -9.63 14.15
C THR A 140 18.32 -10.20 13.84
N LEU A 141 18.73 -10.16 12.57
CA LEU A 141 20.08 -10.57 12.15
C LEU A 141 21.16 -9.66 12.76
N SER A 142 20.91 -8.35 12.78
CA SER A 142 21.84 -7.39 13.40
C SER A 142 22.01 -7.64 14.89
N PHE A 143 20.94 -7.87 15.63
CA PHE A 143 20.98 -8.19 17.05
C PHE A 143 21.67 -9.51 17.34
N ARG A 144 21.44 -10.54 16.52
CA ARG A 144 22.15 -11.80 16.64
C ARG A 144 23.65 -11.65 16.42
N ASN A 145 24.05 -10.91 15.38
CA ASN A 145 25.46 -10.67 15.07
C ASN A 145 26.17 -9.84 16.14
N SER A 146 25.46 -8.99 16.84
CA SER A 146 25.96 -8.21 17.97
C SER A 146 26.00 -9.00 19.29
N GLY A 147 25.54 -10.25 19.32
CA GLY A 147 25.48 -11.08 20.52
C GLY A 147 24.38 -10.69 21.53
N LEU A 148 23.54 -9.68 21.21
CA LEU A 148 22.51 -9.15 22.13
C LEU A 148 21.40 -10.17 22.41
N THR A 149 21.16 -11.12 21.52
CA THR A 149 20.06 -12.08 21.63
C THR A 149 20.46 -13.39 22.32
N GLY A 150 21.76 -13.63 22.56
CA GLY A 150 22.26 -14.90 23.10
C GLY A 150 21.71 -16.10 22.31
N ASN A 151 21.12 -17.06 23.02
CA ASN A 151 20.48 -18.24 22.42
C ASN A 151 18.96 -18.09 22.22
N ALA A 152 18.37 -16.91 22.48
CA ALA A 152 16.93 -16.72 22.38
C ALA A 152 16.42 -16.83 20.94
N ILE A 153 17.24 -16.46 19.95
CA ILE A 153 16.89 -16.51 18.53
C ILE A 153 17.71 -17.61 17.85
N ASN A 154 17.01 -18.68 17.47
CA ASN A 154 17.61 -19.83 16.81
C ASN A 154 17.36 -19.81 15.29
N THR A 155 17.92 -20.80 14.60
CA THR A 155 17.81 -20.93 13.13
C THR A 155 16.37 -21.18 12.65
N GLU A 156 15.53 -21.80 13.47
CA GLU A 156 14.13 -22.06 13.10
C GLU A 156 13.32 -20.76 13.03
N HIS A 157 13.58 -19.77 13.91
CA HIS A 157 12.93 -18.46 13.83
C HIS A 157 13.23 -17.76 12.49
N PHE A 158 14.48 -17.83 12.01
CA PHE A 158 14.83 -17.28 10.69
C PHE A 158 14.18 -18.06 9.55
N HIS A 159 14.06 -19.38 9.70
CA HIS A 159 13.35 -20.19 8.71
C HIS A 159 11.88 -19.81 8.63
N ASP A 160 11.21 -19.58 9.77
CA ASP A 160 9.81 -19.19 9.83
C ASP A 160 9.58 -17.78 9.29
N LEU A 161 10.43 -16.81 9.67
CA LEU A 161 10.40 -15.47 9.10
C LEU A 161 10.64 -15.49 7.59
N GLY A 162 11.60 -16.31 7.11
CA GLY A 162 11.86 -16.45 5.68
C GLY A 162 10.71 -17.12 4.91
N LYS A 163 9.93 -18.01 5.54
CA LYS A 163 8.69 -18.55 4.93
C LYS A 163 7.62 -17.51 4.80
N LEU A 164 7.41 -16.72 5.85
CA LEU A 164 6.44 -15.62 5.83
C LEU A 164 6.82 -14.56 4.78
N LEU A 165 8.09 -14.16 4.77
CA LEU A 165 8.61 -13.20 3.79
C LEU A 165 8.41 -13.72 2.36
N PHE A 166 8.73 -14.98 2.09
CA PHE A 166 8.51 -15.61 0.79
C PHE A 166 7.02 -15.63 0.41
N GLY A 167 6.14 -16.04 1.34
CA GLY A 167 4.70 -16.11 1.11
C GLY A 167 4.10 -14.74 0.79
N PHE A 168 4.48 -13.71 1.53
CA PHE A 168 3.99 -12.35 1.27
C PHE A 168 4.63 -11.72 0.02
N THR A 169 5.85 -12.07 -0.35
CA THR A 169 6.44 -11.68 -1.65
C THR A 169 5.64 -12.26 -2.82
N CYS A 170 5.26 -13.54 -2.73
CA CYS A 170 4.38 -14.16 -3.73
C CYS A 170 2.99 -13.53 -3.74
N PHE A 171 2.42 -13.22 -2.58
CA PHE A 171 1.13 -12.55 -2.48
C PHE A 171 1.15 -11.15 -3.09
N TRP A 172 2.18 -10.34 -2.80
CA TRP A 172 2.36 -9.03 -3.42
C TRP A 172 2.47 -9.13 -4.94
N ALA A 173 3.25 -10.08 -5.44
CA ALA A 173 3.41 -10.28 -6.88
C ALA A 173 2.08 -10.71 -7.54
N TYR A 174 1.33 -11.59 -6.89
CA TYR A 174 0.01 -12.01 -7.36
C TYR A 174 -0.96 -10.83 -7.46
N ILE A 175 -1.08 -10.01 -6.42
CA ILE A 175 -1.96 -8.85 -6.42
C ILE A 175 -1.52 -7.82 -7.47
N SER A 176 -0.22 -7.53 -7.57
CA SER A 176 0.32 -6.58 -8.56
C SER A 176 0.11 -7.06 -10.00
N PHE A 177 0.34 -8.36 -10.26
CA PHE A 177 0.10 -8.95 -11.56
C PHE A 177 -1.39 -9.00 -11.90
N SER A 178 -2.25 -9.37 -10.95
CA SER A 178 -3.70 -9.42 -11.15
C SER A 178 -4.26 -8.05 -11.53
N GLN A 179 -3.83 -6.99 -10.84
CA GLN A 179 -4.22 -5.62 -11.18
C GLN A 179 -3.79 -5.25 -12.61
N PHE A 180 -2.52 -5.49 -12.95
CA PHE A 180 -2.02 -5.23 -14.28
C PHE A 180 -2.79 -6.03 -15.34
N PHE A 181 -2.96 -7.32 -15.12
CA PHE A 181 -3.61 -8.23 -16.07
C PHE A 181 -5.07 -7.84 -16.32
N LEU A 182 -5.83 -7.54 -15.27
CA LEU A 182 -7.23 -7.15 -15.41
C LEU A 182 -7.39 -5.83 -16.18
N ILE A 183 -6.57 -4.83 -15.87
CA ILE A 183 -6.60 -3.53 -16.57
C ILE A 183 -6.14 -3.69 -18.02
N TRP A 184 -5.10 -4.48 -18.26
CA TRP A 184 -4.62 -4.77 -19.62
C TRP A 184 -5.67 -5.53 -20.45
N TYR A 185 -6.31 -6.54 -19.85
CA TYR A 185 -7.33 -7.36 -20.54
C TYR A 185 -8.59 -6.56 -20.84
N ALA A 186 -9.10 -5.78 -19.88
CA ALA A 186 -10.30 -4.97 -20.06
C ALA A 186 -10.08 -3.80 -21.02
N SER A 187 -8.87 -3.26 -21.06
CA SER A 187 -8.45 -2.14 -21.93
C SER A 187 -9.38 -0.92 -21.89
N ILE A 188 -9.95 -0.62 -20.70
CA ILE A 188 -10.81 0.54 -20.48
C ILE A 188 -9.90 1.78 -20.42
N PRO A 189 -10.13 2.82 -21.25
CA PRO A 189 -9.22 3.99 -21.34
C PRO A 189 -8.95 4.67 -20.00
N GLU A 190 -9.97 4.84 -19.16
CA GLU A 190 -9.86 5.48 -17.86
C GLU A 190 -8.97 4.67 -16.89
N GLU A 191 -9.00 3.34 -16.96
CA GLU A 191 -8.22 2.46 -16.10
C GLU A 191 -6.79 2.29 -16.61
N THR A 192 -6.57 2.26 -17.93
CA THR A 192 -5.24 2.08 -18.53
C THR A 192 -4.33 3.29 -18.32
N LEU A 193 -4.88 4.47 -18.01
CA LEU A 193 -4.15 5.72 -17.79
C LEU A 193 -2.99 5.54 -16.80
N PHE A 194 -3.20 4.79 -15.72
CA PHE A 194 -2.17 4.56 -14.69
C PHE A 194 -0.89 3.89 -15.24
N PHE A 195 -1.06 2.88 -16.10
CA PHE A 195 0.07 2.19 -16.72
C PHE A 195 0.62 2.98 -17.91
N HIS A 196 -0.25 3.62 -18.68
CA HIS A 196 0.17 4.43 -19.82
C HIS A 196 1.12 5.53 -19.43
N LEU A 197 0.81 6.31 -18.38
CA LEU A 197 1.69 7.36 -17.86
C LEU A 197 3.06 6.85 -17.41
N ARG A 198 3.13 5.58 -16.95
CA ARG A 198 4.39 4.97 -16.47
C ARG A 198 5.18 4.26 -17.56
N TRP A 199 4.55 3.88 -18.66
CA TRP A 199 5.19 3.03 -19.66
C TRP A 199 5.43 3.73 -21.01
N SER A 200 4.75 4.84 -21.30
CA SER A 200 4.87 5.52 -22.59
C SER A 200 6.07 6.45 -22.68
N ASN A 201 6.51 7.09 -21.61
CA ASN A 201 7.54 8.10 -21.64
C ASN A 201 8.57 7.99 -20.51
N GLY A 202 9.84 8.24 -20.81
CA GLY A 202 10.91 8.40 -19.84
C GLY A 202 11.42 7.12 -19.18
N PRO A 203 12.13 7.24 -18.05
CA PRO A 203 12.79 6.12 -17.38
C PRO A 203 11.83 5.20 -16.60
N TRP A 204 10.54 5.57 -16.47
CA TRP A 204 9.57 4.89 -15.64
C TRP A 204 9.31 3.43 -16.02
N LYS A 205 9.40 3.13 -17.33
CA LYS A 205 9.31 1.74 -17.83
C LYS A 205 10.45 0.89 -17.29
N SER A 206 11.67 1.39 -17.37
CA SER A 206 12.86 0.68 -16.85
C SER A 206 12.80 0.53 -15.33
N ILE A 207 12.33 1.55 -14.62
CA ILE A 207 12.12 1.49 -13.16
C ILE A 207 11.06 0.43 -12.81
N SER A 208 9.94 0.40 -13.53
CA SER A 208 8.89 -0.60 -13.31
C SER A 208 9.40 -2.03 -13.53
N LEU A 209 10.19 -2.26 -14.58
CA LEU A 209 10.81 -3.54 -14.83
C LEU A 209 11.86 -3.90 -13.77
N ALA A 210 12.66 -2.92 -13.34
CA ALA A 210 13.62 -3.11 -12.25
C ALA A 210 12.91 -3.52 -10.94
N VAL A 211 11.77 -2.91 -10.61
CA VAL A 211 10.96 -3.30 -9.45
C VAL A 211 10.50 -4.76 -9.58
N VAL A 212 9.99 -5.18 -10.74
CA VAL A 212 9.60 -6.59 -10.92
C VAL A 212 10.78 -7.54 -10.71
N VAL A 213 11.94 -7.22 -11.26
CA VAL A 213 13.12 -8.08 -11.14
C VAL A 213 13.68 -8.08 -9.72
N LEU A 214 13.92 -6.90 -9.14
CA LEU A 214 14.62 -6.76 -7.86
C LEU A 214 13.70 -7.04 -6.67
N HIS A 215 12.43 -6.71 -6.76
CA HIS A 215 11.48 -6.87 -5.66
C HIS A 215 10.68 -8.19 -5.71
N PHE A 216 10.71 -8.91 -6.85
CA PHE A 216 10.05 -10.21 -6.96
C PHE A 216 10.99 -11.29 -7.46
N VAL A 217 11.51 -11.20 -8.70
CA VAL A 217 12.22 -12.33 -9.33
C VAL A 217 13.43 -12.75 -8.51
N VAL A 218 14.29 -11.82 -8.15
CA VAL A 218 15.50 -12.11 -7.36
C VAL A 218 15.14 -12.62 -5.96
N PRO A 219 14.31 -11.95 -5.15
CA PRO A 219 13.90 -12.47 -3.85
C PRO A 219 13.18 -13.82 -3.91
N PHE A 220 12.36 -14.06 -4.94
CA PHE A 220 11.68 -15.34 -5.12
C PHE A 220 12.69 -16.49 -5.19
N PHE A 221 13.69 -16.41 -6.08
CA PHE A 221 14.69 -17.48 -6.21
C PHE A 221 15.63 -17.57 -5.01
N LEU A 222 15.93 -16.47 -4.34
CA LEU A 222 16.71 -16.48 -3.10
C LEU A 222 15.94 -17.13 -1.96
N LEU A 223 14.67 -16.78 -1.77
CA LEU A 223 13.87 -17.21 -0.61
C LEU A 223 13.20 -18.57 -0.80
N ILE A 224 13.11 -19.13 -2.01
CA ILE A 224 12.54 -20.46 -2.23
C ILE A 224 13.42 -21.54 -1.58
N SER A 225 14.73 -21.36 -1.57
CA SER A 225 15.66 -22.34 -1.06
C SER A 225 15.58 -22.48 0.46
N ARG A 226 15.40 -23.73 0.95
CA ARG A 226 15.45 -24.05 2.38
C ARG A 226 16.82 -23.73 2.98
N ASN A 227 17.89 -23.97 2.24
CA ASN A 227 19.27 -23.77 2.70
C ASN A 227 19.57 -22.28 2.93
N VAL A 228 19.04 -21.38 2.11
CA VAL A 228 19.16 -19.94 2.29
C VAL A 228 18.49 -19.51 3.60
N LYS A 229 17.32 -20.07 3.91
CA LYS A 229 16.54 -19.70 5.11
C LYS A 229 17.12 -20.30 6.40
N ARG A 230 17.80 -21.45 6.34
CA ARG A 230 18.23 -22.20 7.54
C ARG A 230 19.71 -22.09 7.88
N PHE A 231 20.59 -22.43 6.94
CA PHE A 231 21.96 -22.78 7.32
C PHE A 231 23.08 -22.06 6.56
N PHE A 232 22.91 -21.81 5.28
CA PHE A 232 24.09 -21.58 4.45
C PHE A 232 24.42 -20.12 4.19
N ASN A 233 23.46 -19.21 4.33
CA ASN A 233 23.82 -17.84 4.07
C ASN A 233 22.84 -16.84 4.68
N GLN A 234 23.03 -16.55 5.96
CA GLN A 234 22.38 -15.38 6.59
C GLN A 234 22.55 -14.12 5.73
N LYS A 235 23.68 -14.03 4.99
CA LYS A 235 23.92 -12.95 4.03
C LYS A 235 22.95 -12.98 2.85
N LEU A 236 22.55 -14.17 2.34
CA LEU A 236 21.56 -14.26 1.27
C LEU A 236 20.14 -13.95 1.75
N LEU A 237 19.80 -14.39 2.97
CA LEU A 237 18.53 -13.97 3.59
C LEU A 237 18.51 -12.45 3.83
N GLN A 238 19.63 -11.91 4.30
CA GLN A 238 19.82 -10.47 4.47
C GLN A 238 19.72 -9.70 3.14
N LEU A 239 20.34 -10.22 2.08
CA LEU A 239 20.23 -9.64 0.74
C LEU A 239 18.80 -9.70 0.23
N GLY A 240 18.12 -10.86 0.36
CA GLY A 240 16.71 -10.99 -0.02
C GLY A 240 15.81 -10.02 0.74
N ALA A 241 16.02 -9.85 2.04
CA ALA A 241 15.30 -8.88 2.84
C ALA A 241 15.64 -7.43 2.45
N ALA A 242 16.92 -7.12 2.21
CA ALA A 242 17.34 -5.78 1.78
C ALA A 242 16.77 -5.35 0.42
N LEU A 243 16.54 -6.31 -0.48
CA LEU A 243 15.89 -6.04 -1.78
C LEU A 243 14.38 -5.79 -1.65
N LEU A 244 13.79 -6.19 -0.52
CA LEU A 244 12.36 -6.07 -0.26
C LEU A 244 12.02 -4.87 0.64
N LEU A 245 13.01 -4.14 1.13
CA LEU A 245 12.88 -2.86 1.82
C LEU A 245 12.92 -1.69 0.84
#